data_401fa03baf61360e11a68bce7d8b57c7
#
_entry.id   401fa03baf61360e11a68bce7d8b57c7
#
_cell.length_a   1.000
_cell.length_b   1.000
_cell.length_c   1.000
_cell.angle_alpha   90.00
_cell.angle_beta   90.00
_cell.angle_gamma   90.00
#
_symmetry.space_group_name_H-M   'P 1'
#
loop_
_entity.id
_entity.type
_entity.pdbx_description
1 polymer ?
#
loop_
_entity_poly.entity_id
_entity_poly.type
_entity_poly.pdbx_seq_one_letter_code
_entity_poly.pdbx_strand_id
1 'polypeptide(L)'
;MAHRISRRHYAELYGPTTGDRVRLADTELLAKVEHDATVYGDESVFGGGKTMREGMGVHGDITNGAGALDFVITNVLIVDAVLGIRKADIGIRNGHIAGIGKSGNPRTMAGVDPELVIGAGTDIRSGEGMIATAGAIDVHVHFDSAGLVEEAISSGITTMIGGGLGPVTVGITSSGPTNLARMLRAAEGFPMNFGFIANGSASSTAPLIEQGLAGAIGYKIHEDWGATPAAIRASLDAGDELGLQVQIHTDTLNESGFFEDTMAAIGGRPIHTYHAEGAGGGHAPDIMRVVGEPYCLPSSTNPTNPYTLNTFDEHLDMVMVCHHLNPRIPEDVAFAESRIRRETIAAEDVLHDLGAISAMGSDSQGMGRIGETIARTWQLASHMRATRGPLPGDEGTGADNARILRYVAKLTINPARLFGIDHEVGSLEPGKLADIVLWEPKFFGIRPEVVFKGGFPAWSVMGEANASLMTCEPLRYRPQWAAFGRTPADVSVNFVAGAAIDAGLGRTLGLDTRLVACRGARTLTKADLLHNDYLPDITIEPDTYRVTVDGQPCVSTPMTQVPLGRRYTLK
;
A
#
# COMPACT_ATOMS: atom_id res chain seq x y z
N MET A 1 -6.06 -7.44 -47.98
CA MET A 1 -5.01 -8.34 -47.44
C MET A 1 -4.80 -7.97 -45.99
N ALA A 2 -4.76 -8.95 -45.09
CA ALA A 2 -4.45 -8.67 -43.68
C ALA A 2 -3.00 -8.20 -43.57
N HIS A 3 -2.77 -7.07 -42.95
CA HIS A 3 -1.44 -6.57 -42.64
C HIS A 3 -0.82 -7.46 -41.56
N ARG A 4 0.44 -7.85 -41.73
CA ARG A 4 1.18 -8.67 -40.76
C ARG A 4 2.34 -7.87 -40.22
N ILE A 5 2.41 -7.80 -38.89
CA ILE A 5 3.54 -7.22 -38.15
C ILE A 5 4.13 -8.27 -37.21
N SER A 6 5.40 -8.11 -36.84
CA SER A 6 6.01 -8.99 -35.82
C SER A 6 5.43 -8.69 -34.46
N ARG A 7 5.42 -9.69 -33.57
CA ARG A 7 4.97 -9.54 -32.17
C ARG A 7 5.76 -8.43 -31.45
N ARG A 8 7.07 -8.37 -31.68
CA ARG A 8 7.91 -7.31 -31.13
C ARG A 8 7.47 -5.92 -31.61
N HIS A 9 7.22 -5.75 -32.88
CA HIS A 9 6.77 -4.47 -33.44
C HIS A 9 5.38 -4.10 -32.92
N TYR A 10 4.48 -5.08 -32.73
CA TYR A 10 3.18 -4.85 -32.08
C TYR A 10 3.36 -4.31 -30.65
N ALA A 11 4.21 -4.94 -29.87
CA ALA A 11 4.47 -4.51 -28.47
C ALA A 11 5.13 -3.12 -28.40
N GLU A 12 5.98 -2.77 -29.37
CA GLU A 12 6.59 -1.43 -29.47
C GLU A 12 5.56 -0.34 -29.80
N LEU A 13 4.50 -0.67 -30.57
CA LEU A 13 3.45 0.28 -30.96
C LEU A 13 2.31 0.40 -29.94
N TYR A 14 1.90 -0.73 -29.35
CA TYR A 14 0.65 -0.85 -28.59
C TYR A 14 0.84 -1.44 -27.19
N GLY A 15 2.08 -1.63 -26.76
CA GLY A 15 2.39 -2.32 -25.50
C GLY A 15 2.34 -3.84 -25.60
N PRO A 16 2.79 -4.55 -24.54
CA PRO A 16 2.81 -6.01 -24.49
C PRO A 16 1.40 -6.58 -24.61
N THR A 17 1.28 -7.79 -25.19
CA THR A 17 -0.01 -8.48 -25.38
C THR A 17 0.01 -9.86 -24.74
N THR A 18 -1.13 -10.55 -24.70
CA THR A 18 -1.32 -11.86 -24.06
C THR A 18 -0.15 -12.82 -24.33
N GLY A 19 0.47 -13.29 -23.26
CA GLY A 19 1.62 -14.19 -23.25
C GLY A 19 2.98 -13.51 -23.32
N ASP A 20 3.06 -12.18 -23.56
CA ASP A 20 4.30 -11.42 -23.43
C ASP A 20 4.72 -11.32 -21.97
N ARG A 21 6.03 -11.16 -21.74
CA ARG A 21 6.60 -11.01 -20.41
C ARG A 21 7.30 -9.67 -20.29
N VAL A 22 7.06 -9.01 -19.16
CA VAL A 22 7.65 -7.71 -18.82
C VAL A 22 8.46 -7.89 -17.53
N ARG A 23 9.74 -7.53 -17.58
CA ARG A 23 10.58 -7.52 -16.39
C ARG A 23 10.27 -6.29 -15.54
N LEU A 24 10.12 -6.50 -14.23
CA LEU A 24 9.89 -5.42 -13.27
C LEU A 24 11.23 -4.81 -12.86
N ALA A 25 11.62 -3.73 -13.50
CA ALA A 25 12.90 -3.03 -13.36
C ALA A 25 14.12 -3.98 -13.46
N ASP A 26 15.07 -3.91 -12.53
CA ASP A 26 16.24 -4.78 -12.44
C ASP A 26 16.05 -5.95 -11.45
N THR A 27 14.81 -6.29 -11.12
CA THR A 27 14.46 -7.46 -10.29
C THR A 27 14.54 -8.78 -11.05
N GLU A 28 14.44 -9.90 -10.36
CA GLU A 28 14.32 -11.25 -10.95
C GLU A 28 12.88 -11.59 -11.38
N LEU A 29 11.94 -10.64 -11.29
CA LEU A 29 10.52 -10.88 -11.51
C LEU A 29 10.09 -10.60 -12.94
N LEU A 30 9.35 -11.55 -13.54
CA LEU A 30 8.76 -11.45 -14.87
C LEU A 30 7.23 -11.52 -14.79
N ALA A 31 6.57 -10.40 -15.09
CA ALA A 31 5.13 -10.31 -15.23
C ALA A 31 4.70 -10.81 -16.62
N LYS A 32 3.82 -11.81 -16.69
CA LYS A 32 3.24 -12.30 -17.94
C LYS A 32 1.85 -11.76 -18.12
N VAL A 33 1.58 -11.16 -19.28
CA VAL A 33 0.25 -10.69 -19.65
C VAL A 33 -0.69 -11.89 -19.80
N GLU A 34 -1.71 -11.99 -18.96
CA GLU A 34 -2.68 -13.07 -18.94
C GLU A 34 -3.81 -12.86 -19.96
N HIS A 35 -4.23 -11.61 -20.10
CA HIS A 35 -5.31 -11.19 -20.99
C HIS A 35 -5.02 -9.81 -21.59
N ASP A 36 -5.45 -9.62 -22.83
CA ASP A 36 -5.44 -8.32 -23.54
C ASP A 36 -6.87 -8.02 -23.99
N ALA A 37 -7.44 -6.93 -23.50
CA ALA A 37 -8.79 -6.49 -23.85
C ALA A 37 -8.89 -5.84 -25.24
N THR A 38 -7.76 -5.58 -25.89
CA THR A 38 -7.69 -4.92 -27.20
C THR A 38 -8.28 -5.80 -28.31
N VAL A 39 -8.94 -5.21 -29.28
CA VAL A 39 -9.26 -5.82 -30.56
C VAL A 39 -8.14 -5.50 -31.55
N TYR A 40 -7.41 -6.51 -31.97
CA TYR A 40 -6.25 -6.34 -32.86
C TYR A 40 -6.63 -5.71 -34.19
N GLY A 41 -5.95 -4.64 -34.54
CA GLY A 41 -6.22 -3.82 -35.72
C GLY A 41 -7.21 -2.69 -35.49
N ASP A 42 -7.72 -2.55 -34.25
CA ASP A 42 -8.66 -1.52 -33.85
C ASP A 42 -8.28 -0.94 -32.46
N GLU A 43 -6.99 -0.76 -32.25
CA GLU A 43 -6.40 -0.28 -31.00
C GLU A 43 -6.75 1.18 -30.75
N SER A 44 -7.01 1.52 -29.49
CA SER A 44 -7.24 2.88 -29.00
C SER A 44 -5.91 3.59 -28.78
N VAL A 45 -5.43 4.38 -29.74
CA VAL A 45 -4.13 5.04 -29.67
C VAL A 45 -4.26 6.55 -29.83
N PHE A 46 -3.71 7.29 -28.84
CA PHE A 46 -3.67 8.75 -28.84
C PHE A 46 -2.38 9.27 -29.51
N GLY A 47 -2.49 10.37 -30.26
CA GLY A 47 -1.37 11.07 -30.88
C GLY A 47 -1.70 11.61 -32.26
N GLY A 48 -0.80 12.40 -32.83
CA GLY A 48 -0.96 12.99 -34.17
C GLY A 48 -1.13 11.93 -35.25
N GLY A 49 -2.26 11.95 -35.97
CA GLY A 49 -2.55 10.96 -37.00
C GLY A 49 -2.97 9.57 -36.52
N LYS A 50 -3.14 9.38 -35.20
CA LYS A 50 -3.57 8.12 -34.58
C LYS A 50 -5.10 7.98 -34.52
N THR A 51 -5.60 6.90 -33.91
CA THR A 51 -7.03 6.54 -33.91
C THR A 51 -7.92 7.44 -33.05
N MET A 52 -7.39 8.00 -31.97
CA MET A 52 -8.17 8.84 -31.04
C MET A 52 -8.36 10.26 -31.58
N ARG A 53 -9.28 10.38 -32.54
CA ARG A 53 -9.68 11.64 -33.19
C ARG A 53 -11.20 11.68 -33.33
N GLU A 54 -11.75 12.89 -33.41
CA GLU A 54 -13.18 13.12 -33.68
C GLU A 54 -13.64 12.33 -34.92
N GLY A 55 -14.80 11.69 -34.82
CA GLY A 55 -15.37 10.86 -35.89
C GLY A 55 -14.64 9.51 -36.13
N MET A 56 -13.58 9.24 -35.36
CA MET A 56 -12.90 7.94 -35.34
C MET A 56 -13.03 7.29 -33.94
N GLY A 57 -12.00 7.30 -33.12
CA GLY A 57 -12.02 6.78 -31.76
C GLY A 57 -12.73 7.69 -30.76
N VAL A 58 -12.97 8.96 -31.10
CA VAL A 58 -13.76 9.90 -30.28
C VAL A 58 -15.17 9.99 -30.84
N HIS A 59 -16.17 9.80 -29.99
CA HIS A 59 -17.58 9.90 -30.32
C HIS A 59 -18.00 11.37 -30.32
N GLY A 60 -18.41 11.91 -31.48
CA GLY A 60 -18.66 13.34 -31.69
C GLY A 60 -19.85 13.91 -30.95
N ASP A 61 -20.85 13.09 -30.56
CA ASP A 61 -22.13 13.57 -30.04
C ASP A 61 -22.32 13.32 -28.53
N ILE A 62 -21.48 12.50 -27.90
CA ILE A 62 -21.64 12.14 -26.49
C ILE A 62 -21.09 13.24 -25.58
N THR A 63 -21.83 13.60 -24.55
CA THR A 63 -21.38 14.50 -23.48
C THR A 63 -20.95 13.70 -22.25
N ASN A 64 -20.15 14.30 -21.35
CA ASN A 64 -19.80 13.68 -20.06
C ASN A 64 -21.07 13.39 -19.23
N GLY A 65 -22.05 14.29 -19.23
CA GLY A 65 -23.34 14.06 -18.57
C GLY A 65 -24.18 12.93 -19.19
N ALA A 66 -23.91 12.53 -20.44
CA ALA A 66 -24.54 11.38 -21.11
C ALA A 66 -23.68 10.10 -21.03
N GLY A 67 -22.57 10.12 -20.28
CA GLY A 67 -21.77 8.93 -19.98
C GLY A 67 -20.41 8.85 -20.66
N ALA A 68 -19.94 9.90 -21.36
CA ALA A 68 -18.55 9.92 -21.78
C ALA A 68 -17.60 9.94 -20.58
N LEU A 69 -16.41 9.40 -20.75
CA LEU A 69 -15.36 9.44 -19.74
C LEU A 69 -14.85 10.86 -19.53
N ASP A 70 -14.38 11.17 -18.31
CA ASP A 70 -13.64 12.39 -18.03
C ASP A 70 -12.16 12.21 -18.44
N PHE A 71 -11.62 11.01 -18.17
CA PHE A 71 -10.23 10.68 -18.45
C PHE A 71 -10.09 9.20 -18.80
N VAL A 72 -9.11 8.86 -19.63
CA VAL A 72 -8.78 7.46 -19.96
C VAL A 72 -7.29 7.25 -20.09
N ILE A 73 -6.79 6.13 -19.56
CA ILE A 73 -5.43 5.63 -19.80
C ILE A 73 -5.56 4.45 -20.75
N THR A 74 -4.95 4.56 -21.95
CA THR A 74 -5.10 3.55 -23.01
C THR A 74 -3.98 2.52 -23.01
N ASN A 75 -4.28 1.26 -23.35
CA ASN A 75 -3.32 0.16 -23.60
C ASN A 75 -2.28 -0.07 -22.49
N VAL A 76 -2.65 0.12 -21.23
CA VAL A 76 -1.72 -0.02 -20.10
C VAL A 76 -1.68 -1.45 -19.58
N LEU A 77 -0.51 -1.90 -19.13
CA LEU A 77 -0.37 -3.17 -18.41
C LEU A 77 -0.78 -3.00 -16.95
N ILE A 78 -1.93 -3.51 -16.60
CA ILE A 78 -2.45 -3.51 -15.22
C ILE A 78 -1.78 -4.63 -14.44
N VAL A 79 -1.24 -4.31 -13.25
CA VAL A 79 -0.75 -5.26 -12.25
C VAL A 79 -1.54 -5.01 -10.97
N ASP A 80 -2.55 -5.84 -10.74
CA ASP A 80 -3.51 -5.65 -9.65
C ASP A 80 -3.83 -7.00 -9.00
N ALA A 81 -3.86 -7.04 -7.66
CA ALA A 81 -4.05 -8.29 -6.92
C ALA A 81 -5.41 -8.95 -7.15
N VAL A 82 -6.44 -8.15 -7.47
CA VAL A 82 -7.82 -8.62 -7.70
C VAL A 82 -8.04 -8.91 -9.18
N LEU A 83 -7.59 -8.01 -10.05
CA LEU A 83 -7.83 -8.09 -11.50
C LEU A 83 -6.81 -8.97 -12.25
N GLY A 84 -5.68 -9.32 -11.62
CA GLY A 84 -4.59 -10.05 -12.26
C GLY A 84 -3.66 -9.15 -13.10
N ILE A 85 -2.90 -9.76 -13.99
CA ILE A 85 -1.96 -9.06 -14.87
C ILE A 85 -2.51 -9.05 -16.29
N ARG A 86 -3.04 -7.90 -16.70
CA ARG A 86 -3.76 -7.74 -17.97
C ARG A 86 -3.46 -6.42 -18.66
N LYS A 87 -3.55 -6.40 -19.98
CA LYS A 87 -3.56 -5.16 -20.75
C LYS A 87 -4.99 -4.72 -20.99
N ALA A 88 -5.30 -3.48 -20.67
CA ALA A 88 -6.61 -2.86 -20.91
C ALA A 88 -6.50 -1.34 -20.87
N ASP A 89 -7.59 -0.68 -21.25
CA ASP A 89 -7.79 0.75 -20.97
C ASP A 89 -8.44 0.91 -19.60
N ILE A 90 -8.10 1.99 -18.89
CA ILE A 90 -8.70 2.37 -17.61
C ILE A 90 -9.50 3.64 -17.83
N GLY A 91 -10.83 3.56 -17.75
CA GLY A 91 -11.72 4.71 -17.87
C GLY A 91 -12.07 5.30 -16.52
N ILE A 92 -12.11 6.63 -16.45
CA ILE A 92 -12.38 7.37 -15.21
C ILE A 92 -13.54 8.32 -15.44
N ARG A 93 -14.46 8.37 -14.46
CA ARG A 93 -15.61 9.29 -14.44
C ARG A 93 -15.88 9.74 -13.01
N ASN A 94 -16.04 11.04 -12.80
CA ASN A 94 -16.31 11.63 -11.47
C ASN A 94 -15.34 11.16 -10.37
N GLY A 95 -14.05 11.10 -10.69
CA GLY A 95 -12.98 10.70 -9.76
C GLY A 95 -12.89 9.20 -9.46
N HIS A 96 -13.75 8.35 -10.05
CA HIS A 96 -13.79 6.91 -9.83
C HIS A 96 -13.48 6.14 -11.11
N ILE A 97 -13.00 4.92 -10.96
CA ILE A 97 -12.80 3.99 -12.09
C ILE A 97 -14.17 3.61 -12.63
N ALA A 98 -14.47 4.01 -13.87
CA ALA A 98 -15.72 3.69 -14.54
C ALA A 98 -15.70 2.28 -15.13
N GLY A 99 -14.54 1.81 -15.60
CA GLY A 99 -14.39 0.48 -16.19
C GLY A 99 -12.95 0.16 -16.55
N ILE A 100 -12.71 -1.13 -16.78
CA ILE A 100 -11.45 -1.71 -17.24
C ILE A 100 -11.76 -2.59 -18.45
N GLY A 101 -11.27 -2.22 -19.63
CA GLY A 101 -11.58 -2.94 -20.87
C GLY A 101 -11.06 -2.22 -22.11
N LYS A 102 -11.85 -2.18 -23.15
CA LYS A 102 -11.52 -1.43 -24.37
C LYS A 102 -12.34 -0.14 -24.44
N SER A 103 -11.66 0.99 -24.50
CA SER A 103 -12.25 2.31 -24.68
C SER A 103 -12.38 2.68 -26.18
N GLY A 104 -13.17 3.72 -26.48
CA GLY A 104 -13.26 4.29 -27.80
C GLY A 104 -14.66 4.77 -28.20
N ASN A 105 -14.90 4.77 -29.52
CA ASN A 105 -16.18 5.14 -30.11
C ASN A 105 -16.92 3.88 -30.60
N PRO A 106 -18.01 3.47 -29.97
CA PRO A 106 -18.73 2.25 -30.35
C PRO A 106 -19.39 2.32 -31.75
N ARG A 107 -19.47 3.51 -32.37
CA ARG A 107 -19.97 3.66 -33.73
C ARG A 107 -18.96 3.28 -34.81
N THR A 108 -17.68 3.31 -34.48
CA THR A 108 -16.57 3.15 -35.45
C THR A 108 -15.57 2.07 -35.06
N MET A 109 -15.55 1.67 -33.78
CA MET A 109 -14.61 0.72 -33.23
C MET A 109 -15.33 -0.51 -32.67
N ALA A 110 -14.77 -1.69 -32.91
CA ALA A 110 -15.30 -2.94 -32.41
C ALA A 110 -14.92 -3.16 -30.92
N GLY A 111 -15.81 -3.81 -30.17
CA GLY A 111 -15.54 -4.28 -28.82
C GLY A 111 -15.35 -3.19 -27.77
N VAL A 112 -15.84 -1.98 -28.01
CA VAL A 112 -15.83 -0.89 -27.02
C VAL A 112 -16.81 -1.21 -25.91
N ASP A 113 -16.32 -1.17 -24.66
CA ASP A 113 -17.16 -1.37 -23.49
C ASP A 113 -18.10 -0.17 -23.30
N PRO A 114 -19.39 -0.41 -22.96
CA PRO A 114 -20.39 0.65 -22.82
C PRO A 114 -19.99 1.75 -21.81
N GLU A 115 -19.23 1.39 -20.76
CA GLU A 115 -18.75 2.33 -19.74
C GLU A 115 -17.47 3.07 -20.14
N LEU A 116 -16.86 2.74 -21.30
CA LEU A 116 -15.56 3.25 -21.73
C LEU A 116 -15.64 4.10 -23.02
N VAL A 117 -16.77 4.81 -23.20
CA VAL A 117 -16.97 5.66 -24.38
C VAL A 117 -16.16 6.96 -24.26
N ILE A 118 -15.34 7.22 -25.26
CA ILE A 118 -14.53 8.45 -25.38
C ILE A 118 -15.32 9.52 -26.12
N GLY A 119 -15.54 10.66 -25.49
CA GLY A 119 -16.18 11.85 -26.04
C GLY A 119 -15.20 13.00 -26.25
N ALA A 120 -15.72 14.12 -26.77
CA ALA A 120 -14.91 15.33 -26.97
C ALA A 120 -14.41 15.96 -25.65
N GLY A 121 -15.07 15.66 -24.52
CA GLY A 121 -14.69 16.11 -23.18
C GLY A 121 -13.77 15.14 -22.44
N THR A 122 -13.28 14.08 -23.09
CA THR A 122 -12.41 13.07 -22.46
C THR A 122 -10.93 13.41 -22.69
N ASP A 123 -10.18 13.59 -21.62
CA ASP A 123 -8.71 13.62 -21.70
C ASP A 123 -8.14 12.21 -21.83
N ILE A 124 -7.05 12.08 -22.59
CA ILE A 124 -6.46 10.78 -22.96
C ILE A 124 -4.98 10.75 -22.62
N ARG A 125 -4.59 9.76 -21.82
CA ARG A 125 -3.18 9.43 -21.56
C ARG A 125 -2.82 8.12 -22.22
N SER A 126 -1.77 8.14 -23.05
CA SER A 126 -1.14 6.92 -23.56
C SER A 126 -0.52 6.11 -22.44
N GLY A 127 -0.89 4.83 -22.36
CA GLY A 127 -0.35 3.86 -21.41
C GLY A 127 0.48 2.75 -22.07
N GLU A 128 0.70 2.82 -23.39
CA GLU A 128 1.45 1.83 -24.15
C GLU A 128 2.85 1.62 -23.57
N GLY A 129 3.15 0.38 -23.17
CA GLY A 129 4.44 0.04 -22.57
C GLY A 129 4.60 0.47 -21.11
N MET A 130 3.59 1.05 -20.50
CA MET A 130 3.58 1.39 -19.07
C MET A 130 2.87 0.34 -18.24
N ILE A 131 3.17 0.33 -16.93
CA ILE A 131 2.48 -0.48 -15.92
C ILE A 131 1.60 0.44 -15.08
N ALA A 132 0.35 0.02 -14.81
CA ALA A 132 -0.55 0.66 -13.84
C ALA A 132 -0.76 -0.23 -12.62
N THR A 133 -0.67 0.36 -11.44
CA THR A 133 -1.07 -0.27 -10.17
C THR A 133 -2.07 0.63 -9.45
N ALA A 134 -2.86 0.05 -8.55
CA ALA A 134 -3.54 0.86 -7.55
C ALA A 134 -2.51 1.62 -6.71
N GLY A 135 -2.87 2.78 -6.19
CA GLY A 135 -2.05 3.50 -5.24
C GLY A 135 -1.83 2.66 -3.97
N ALA A 136 -0.60 2.61 -3.49
CA ALA A 136 -0.25 1.86 -2.30
C ALA A 136 -0.81 2.51 -1.04
N ILE A 137 -1.01 1.69 -0.01
CA ILE A 137 -1.52 2.08 1.31
C ILE A 137 -0.46 1.76 2.35
N ASP A 138 0.00 2.75 3.08
CA ASP A 138 0.87 2.55 4.23
C ASP A 138 0.02 2.51 5.50
N VAL A 139 0.09 1.40 6.22
CA VAL A 139 -0.74 1.13 7.41
C VAL A 139 -0.06 1.51 8.72
N HIS A 140 1.18 1.98 8.67
CA HIS A 140 1.97 2.25 9.86
C HIS A 140 2.83 3.52 9.70
N VAL A 141 2.24 4.68 9.99
CA VAL A 141 2.88 5.99 9.80
C VAL A 141 2.86 6.81 11.08
N HIS A 142 4.02 7.30 11.50
CA HIS A 142 4.12 8.34 12.52
C HIS A 142 4.12 9.71 11.86
N PHE A 143 3.15 10.57 12.18
CA PHE A 143 3.01 11.89 11.58
C PHE A 143 3.83 12.95 12.33
N ASP A 144 5.15 12.79 12.36
CA ASP A 144 6.06 13.75 13.01
C ASP A 144 6.40 14.93 12.10
N SER A 145 6.24 14.78 10.79
CA SER A 145 6.45 15.84 9.82
C SER A 145 5.45 15.79 8.68
N ALA A 146 4.85 16.92 8.33
CA ALA A 146 3.97 17.03 7.17
C ALA A 146 4.71 16.80 5.82
N GLY A 147 6.03 17.05 5.77
CA GLY A 147 6.86 16.76 4.59
C GLY A 147 6.89 15.29 4.20
N LEU A 148 6.50 14.39 5.10
CA LEU A 148 6.36 12.95 4.85
C LEU A 148 5.37 12.62 3.73
N VAL A 149 4.36 13.47 3.52
CA VAL A 149 3.35 13.27 2.45
C VAL A 149 3.99 13.36 1.06
N GLU A 150 4.96 14.25 0.86
CA GLU A 150 5.67 14.36 -0.42
C GLU A 150 6.50 13.11 -0.72
N GLU A 151 7.15 12.55 0.30
CA GLU A 151 7.91 11.29 0.18
C GLU A 151 6.98 10.12 -0.14
N ALA A 152 5.82 10.06 0.51
CA ALA A 152 4.80 9.04 0.27
C ALA A 152 4.28 9.08 -1.17
N ILE A 153 3.74 10.23 -1.59
CA ILE A 153 3.12 10.34 -2.93
C ILE A 153 4.14 10.19 -4.05
N SER A 154 5.36 10.70 -3.88
CA SER A 154 6.44 10.54 -4.87
C SER A 154 6.90 9.10 -5.04
N SER A 155 6.63 8.23 -4.06
CA SER A 155 6.91 6.79 -4.13
C SER A 155 5.74 5.95 -4.66
N GLY A 156 4.54 6.52 -4.79
CA GLY A 156 3.33 5.82 -5.26
C GLY A 156 2.36 5.43 -4.15
N ILE A 157 2.55 5.91 -2.92
CA ILE A 157 1.59 5.75 -1.83
C ILE A 157 0.54 6.85 -1.95
N THR A 158 -0.74 6.48 -1.92
CA THR A 158 -1.88 7.40 -2.05
C THR A 158 -2.78 7.42 -0.82
N THR A 159 -2.53 6.53 0.14
CA THR A 159 -3.27 6.44 1.41
C THR A 159 -2.29 6.21 2.56
N MET A 160 -2.39 7.01 3.60
CA MET A 160 -1.56 6.94 4.80
C MET A 160 -2.45 6.72 6.02
N ILE A 161 -2.17 5.65 6.77
CA ILE A 161 -2.87 5.33 8.01
C ILE A 161 -1.88 5.34 9.16
N GLY A 162 -2.17 6.17 10.16
CA GLY A 162 -1.26 6.35 11.28
C GLY A 162 -1.71 7.44 12.23
N GLY A 163 -0.79 7.95 13.03
CA GLY A 163 -1.07 9.00 13.99
C GLY A 163 0.19 9.77 14.37
N GLY A 164 0.02 10.78 15.17
CA GLY A 164 1.05 11.70 15.60
C GLY A 164 0.55 13.14 15.58
N LEU A 165 1.33 14.04 16.17
CA LEU A 165 1.01 15.46 16.27
C LEU A 165 2.25 16.32 15.96
N GLY A 166 3.07 15.90 15.03
CA GLY A 166 4.37 16.50 14.83
C GLY A 166 5.40 16.00 15.86
N PRO A 167 6.57 16.63 15.98
CA PRO A 167 7.70 16.14 16.77
C PRO A 167 7.51 16.34 18.29
N VAL A 168 6.29 16.34 18.79
CA VAL A 168 5.95 16.54 20.20
C VAL A 168 5.51 15.27 20.91
N THR A 169 5.27 14.18 20.16
CA THR A 169 4.86 12.89 20.72
C THR A 169 5.64 11.75 20.12
N VAL A 170 5.99 10.78 20.96
CA VAL A 170 6.42 9.47 20.52
C VAL A 170 5.17 8.60 20.38
N GLY A 171 5.10 7.80 19.33
CA GLY A 171 3.97 6.90 19.09
C GLY A 171 3.06 7.32 17.93
N ILE A 172 2.31 6.34 17.45
CA ILE A 172 1.50 6.37 16.22
C ILE A 172 0.04 6.78 16.52
N THR A 173 -0.20 7.75 17.40
CA THR A 173 -1.57 8.13 17.77
C THR A 173 -1.81 9.62 17.68
N SER A 174 -2.99 10.00 17.15
CA SER A 174 -3.56 11.33 17.23
C SER A 174 -4.62 11.33 18.32
N SER A 175 -4.18 11.53 19.56
CA SER A 175 -5.02 11.29 20.73
C SER A 175 -5.96 12.44 21.04
N GLY A 176 -7.22 12.08 21.32
CA GLY A 176 -8.27 12.97 21.79
C GLY A 176 -8.98 13.78 20.70
N PRO A 177 -10.24 14.20 20.96
CA PRO A 177 -11.12 14.83 19.96
C PRO A 177 -10.54 16.09 19.33
N THR A 178 -9.91 16.95 20.12
CA THR A 178 -9.34 18.21 19.62
C THR A 178 -8.21 17.98 18.63
N ASN A 179 -7.33 17.02 18.90
CA ASN A 179 -6.20 16.73 18.03
C ASN A 179 -6.64 16.01 16.76
N LEU A 180 -7.54 15.04 16.87
CA LEU A 180 -8.14 14.39 15.70
C LEU A 180 -8.81 15.41 14.77
N ALA A 181 -9.59 16.36 15.33
CA ALA A 181 -10.21 17.43 14.55
C ALA A 181 -9.19 18.32 13.82
N ARG A 182 -8.06 18.61 14.48
CA ARG A 182 -6.96 19.39 13.87
C ARG A 182 -6.28 18.62 12.75
N MET A 183 -6.01 17.33 12.96
CA MET A 183 -5.39 16.47 11.94
C MET A 183 -6.30 16.30 10.71
N LEU A 184 -7.61 16.09 10.91
CA LEU A 184 -8.58 16.01 9.81
C LEU A 184 -8.61 17.30 8.97
N ARG A 185 -8.54 18.47 9.61
CA ARG A 185 -8.47 19.76 8.89
C ARG A 185 -7.13 19.96 8.19
N ALA A 186 -6.01 19.55 8.82
CA ALA A 186 -4.68 19.65 8.22
C ALA A 186 -4.55 18.76 6.98
N ALA A 187 -5.23 17.62 6.95
CA ALA A 187 -5.25 16.68 5.84
C ALA A 187 -5.81 17.26 4.54
N GLU A 188 -6.72 18.24 4.62
CA GLU A 188 -7.38 18.84 3.43
C GLU A 188 -6.41 19.53 2.46
N GLY A 189 -5.21 19.89 2.92
CA GLY A 189 -4.17 20.53 2.10
C GLY A 189 -3.35 19.56 1.26
N PHE A 190 -3.57 18.24 1.38
CA PHE A 190 -2.73 17.23 0.74
C PHE A 190 -3.52 16.35 -0.23
N PRO A 191 -2.99 16.05 -1.43
CA PRO A 191 -3.60 15.09 -2.36
C PRO A 191 -3.32 13.65 -1.89
N MET A 192 -3.84 13.30 -0.71
CA MET A 192 -3.57 12.05 0.00
C MET A 192 -4.82 11.64 0.78
N ASN A 193 -5.13 10.36 0.79
CA ASN A 193 -6.15 9.84 1.69
C ASN A 193 -5.54 9.59 3.07
N PHE A 194 -6.30 9.89 4.12
CA PHE A 194 -5.83 9.69 5.49
C PHE A 194 -6.78 8.85 6.34
N GLY A 195 -6.19 8.10 7.27
CA GLY A 195 -6.87 7.51 8.41
C GLY A 195 -6.06 7.79 9.67
N PHE A 196 -6.65 8.53 10.64
CA PHE A 196 -5.96 8.86 11.89
C PHE A 196 -6.29 7.85 12.97
N ILE A 197 -5.24 7.27 13.57
CA ILE A 197 -5.37 6.26 14.64
C ILE A 197 -5.36 6.96 16.00
N ALA A 198 -6.29 6.59 16.86
CA ALA A 198 -6.37 7.07 18.23
C ALA A 198 -5.59 6.18 19.21
N ASN A 199 -5.30 6.72 20.39
CA ASN A 199 -4.67 5.96 21.47
C ASN A 199 -5.63 4.90 22.03
N GLY A 200 -5.22 3.63 21.95
CA GLY A 200 -5.94 2.46 22.44
C GLY A 200 -5.56 2.06 23.88
N SER A 201 -4.57 2.70 24.50
CA SER A 201 -4.07 2.33 25.83
C SER A 201 -4.97 2.89 26.94
N ALA A 202 -6.18 2.35 27.04
CA ALA A 202 -7.18 2.71 28.07
C ALA A 202 -7.87 1.45 28.61
N SER A 203 -8.08 1.38 29.92
CA SER A 203 -8.71 0.23 30.59
C SER A 203 -10.24 0.26 30.57
N SER A 204 -10.86 1.24 29.91
CA SER A 204 -12.30 1.35 29.73
C SER A 204 -12.66 1.87 28.33
N THR A 205 -13.84 1.56 27.86
CA THR A 205 -14.30 1.90 26.50
C THR A 205 -14.66 3.38 26.33
N ALA A 206 -15.08 4.08 27.37
CA ALA A 206 -15.59 5.44 27.24
C ALA A 206 -14.64 6.43 26.56
N PRO A 207 -13.33 6.55 26.93
CA PRO A 207 -12.40 7.43 26.24
C PRO A 207 -12.06 6.96 24.80
N LEU A 208 -12.23 5.68 24.51
CA LEU A 208 -12.02 5.10 23.18
C LEU A 208 -13.19 5.44 22.25
N ILE A 209 -14.41 5.26 22.71
CA ILE A 209 -15.63 5.64 21.98
C ILE A 209 -15.62 7.14 21.66
N GLU A 210 -15.25 7.99 22.63
CA GLU A 210 -15.11 9.43 22.39
C GLU A 210 -14.15 9.74 21.22
N GLN A 211 -12.99 9.09 21.18
CA GLN A 211 -12.02 9.26 20.09
C GLN A 211 -12.52 8.69 18.76
N GLY A 212 -13.19 7.55 18.76
CA GLY A 212 -13.81 6.97 17.58
C GLY A 212 -14.84 7.91 16.96
N LEU A 213 -15.73 8.49 17.78
CA LEU A 213 -16.72 9.48 17.35
C LEU A 213 -16.10 10.80 16.89
N ALA A 214 -14.89 11.11 17.33
CA ALA A 214 -14.13 12.28 16.89
C ALA A 214 -13.40 12.08 15.54
N GLY A 215 -13.52 10.90 14.92
CA GLY A 215 -13.02 10.63 13.58
C GLY A 215 -11.78 9.74 13.49
N ALA A 216 -11.51 8.92 14.53
CA ALA A 216 -10.47 7.90 14.43
C ALA A 216 -10.88 6.78 13.46
N ILE A 217 -9.87 6.17 12.79
CA ILE A 217 -10.02 4.97 11.95
C ILE A 217 -9.77 3.68 12.74
N GLY A 218 -9.13 3.77 13.90
CA GLY A 218 -8.75 2.62 14.71
C GLY A 218 -8.08 3.04 16.01
N TYR A 219 -7.65 2.03 16.77
CA TYR A 219 -7.00 2.22 18.06
C TYR A 219 -5.64 1.53 18.10
N LYS A 220 -4.57 2.26 18.43
CA LYS A 220 -3.24 1.69 18.62
C LYS A 220 -2.94 1.47 20.08
N ILE A 221 -2.55 0.25 20.40
CA ILE A 221 -2.05 -0.15 21.72
C ILE A 221 -0.52 -0.23 21.64
N HIS A 222 0.15 0.40 22.60
CA HIS A 222 1.61 0.44 22.67
C HIS A 222 2.05 0.42 24.15
N GLU A 223 3.16 -0.28 24.48
CA GLU A 223 3.69 -0.39 25.84
C GLU A 223 4.06 0.94 26.46
N ASP A 224 4.60 1.88 25.69
CA ASP A 224 4.94 3.24 26.17
C ASP A 224 3.74 3.96 26.79
N TRP A 225 2.52 3.61 26.39
CA TRP A 225 1.26 4.18 26.87
C TRP A 225 0.50 3.23 27.79
N GLY A 226 0.97 1.99 27.92
CA GLY A 226 0.37 0.92 28.71
C GLY A 226 -0.43 -0.08 27.88
N ALA A 227 0.09 -1.29 27.78
CA ALA A 227 -0.51 -2.41 27.04
C ALA A 227 -0.91 -3.53 28.01
N THR A 228 -1.76 -3.22 28.99
CA THR A 228 -2.29 -4.23 29.92
C THR A 228 -3.35 -5.10 29.23
N PRO A 229 -3.62 -6.33 29.74
CA PRO A 229 -4.75 -7.13 29.26
C PRO A 229 -6.10 -6.40 29.34
N ALA A 230 -6.27 -5.48 30.29
CA ALA A 230 -7.47 -4.65 30.39
C ALA A 230 -7.56 -3.62 29.26
N ALA A 231 -6.45 -2.98 28.91
CA ALA A 231 -6.39 -2.03 27.79
C ALA A 231 -6.64 -2.73 26.44
N ILE A 232 -6.04 -3.92 26.22
CA ILE A 232 -6.28 -4.71 25.02
C ILE A 232 -7.76 -5.05 24.89
N ARG A 233 -8.39 -5.59 25.94
CA ARG A 233 -9.83 -5.92 25.92
C ARG A 233 -10.71 -4.70 25.70
N ALA A 234 -10.47 -3.58 26.39
CA ALA A 234 -11.26 -2.36 26.23
C ALA A 234 -11.17 -1.80 24.81
N SER A 235 -9.97 -1.82 24.20
CA SER A 235 -9.80 -1.40 22.81
C SER A 235 -10.54 -2.30 21.83
N LEU A 236 -10.49 -3.62 22.04
CA LEU A 236 -11.24 -4.58 21.23
C LEU A 236 -12.76 -4.39 21.38
N ASP A 237 -13.26 -4.15 22.62
CA ASP A 237 -14.67 -3.88 22.89
C ASP A 237 -15.15 -2.59 22.18
N ALA A 238 -14.37 -1.51 22.26
CA ALA A 238 -14.67 -0.26 21.55
C ALA A 238 -14.57 -0.42 20.03
N GLY A 239 -13.59 -1.19 19.56
CA GLY A 239 -13.46 -1.55 18.15
C GLY A 239 -14.67 -2.32 17.63
N ASP A 240 -15.16 -3.30 18.38
CA ASP A 240 -16.35 -4.09 18.04
C ASP A 240 -17.62 -3.21 18.02
N GLU A 241 -17.74 -2.25 18.97
CA GLU A 241 -18.88 -1.32 19.04
C GLU A 241 -18.92 -0.36 17.83
N LEU A 242 -17.78 0.18 17.41
CA LEU A 242 -17.70 1.19 16.34
C LEU A 242 -17.30 0.64 14.96
N GLY A 243 -17.02 -0.65 14.85
CA GLY A 243 -16.57 -1.28 13.62
C GLY A 243 -15.14 -0.91 13.20
N LEU A 244 -14.29 -0.52 14.17
CA LEU A 244 -12.93 -0.02 13.93
C LEU A 244 -11.87 -1.08 14.19
N GLN A 245 -10.80 -1.07 13.40
CA GLN A 245 -9.65 -1.96 13.62
C GLN A 245 -8.88 -1.57 14.88
N VAL A 246 -8.36 -2.58 15.57
CA VAL A 246 -7.42 -2.42 16.68
C VAL A 246 -6.05 -2.85 16.23
N GLN A 247 -5.04 -2.04 16.46
CA GLN A 247 -3.65 -2.31 16.15
C GLN A 247 -2.84 -2.46 17.42
N ILE A 248 -1.95 -3.44 17.45
CA ILE A 248 -1.07 -3.67 18.59
C ILE A 248 0.41 -3.63 18.15
N HIS A 249 1.23 -2.94 18.92
CA HIS A 249 2.66 -3.13 18.95
C HIS A 249 2.89 -4.53 19.49
N THR A 250 3.25 -5.48 18.64
CA THR A 250 2.88 -6.90 18.78
C THR A 250 3.43 -7.58 20.04
N ASP A 251 4.60 -7.20 20.48
CA ASP A 251 5.38 -7.83 21.54
C ASP A 251 5.21 -7.17 22.93
N THR A 252 4.06 -6.64 23.22
CA THR A 252 3.88 -5.60 24.21
C THR A 252 3.43 -6.06 25.58
N LEU A 253 2.44 -6.25 26.15
CA LEU A 253 2.05 -6.48 27.55
C LEU A 253 2.96 -5.78 28.56
N ASN A 254 3.17 -4.45 28.40
CA ASN A 254 4.08 -3.67 29.25
C ASN A 254 5.51 -4.25 29.28
N GLU A 255 5.95 -4.86 28.17
CA GLU A 255 7.26 -5.50 27.99
C GLU A 255 7.54 -6.68 28.95
N SER A 256 6.51 -7.27 29.53
CA SER A 256 6.66 -8.35 30.51
C SER A 256 5.84 -9.60 30.21
N GLY A 257 5.06 -9.59 29.12
CA GLY A 257 4.22 -10.73 28.73
C GLY A 257 4.94 -11.69 27.79
N PHE A 258 4.33 -12.85 27.66
CA PHE A 258 4.71 -13.88 26.70
C PHE A 258 3.61 -14.03 25.63
N PHE A 259 3.90 -14.82 24.58
CA PHE A 259 2.94 -15.07 23.50
C PHE A 259 1.56 -15.50 24.02
N GLU A 260 1.51 -16.46 24.94
CA GLU A 260 0.26 -16.99 25.50
C GLU A 260 -0.55 -15.92 26.26
N ASP A 261 0.11 -15.02 26.98
CA ASP A 261 -0.53 -13.92 27.71
C ASP A 261 -1.16 -12.92 26.73
N THR A 262 -0.44 -12.61 25.66
CA THR A 262 -0.94 -11.74 24.57
C THR A 262 -2.17 -12.35 23.91
N MET A 263 -2.10 -13.63 23.54
CA MET A 263 -3.22 -14.34 22.91
C MET A 263 -4.43 -14.45 23.84
N ALA A 264 -4.20 -14.69 25.13
CA ALA A 264 -5.27 -14.70 26.13
C ALA A 264 -5.95 -13.32 26.29
N ALA A 265 -5.19 -12.23 26.19
CA ALA A 265 -5.75 -10.88 26.23
C ALA A 265 -6.56 -10.54 24.98
N ILE A 266 -6.11 -10.96 23.80
CA ILE A 266 -6.80 -10.78 22.50
C ILE A 266 -8.09 -11.63 22.47
N GLY A 267 -8.06 -12.84 22.98
CA GLY A 267 -9.25 -13.70 23.13
C GLY A 267 -9.88 -14.13 21.81
N GLY A 268 -9.08 -14.36 20.76
CA GLY A 268 -9.56 -14.85 19.45
C GLY A 268 -10.34 -13.82 18.63
N ARG A 269 -10.16 -12.53 18.92
CA ARG A 269 -10.78 -11.42 18.16
C ARG A 269 -9.83 -10.87 17.09
N PRO A 270 -10.34 -10.36 15.95
CA PRO A 270 -9.51 -9.74 14.94
C PRO A 270 -8.66 -8.59 15.50
N ILE A 271 -7.36 -8.63 15.21
CA ILE A 271 -6.41 -7.60 15.63
C ILE A 271 -5.28 -7.48 14.60
N HIS A 272 -4.91 -6.26 14.23
CA HIS A 272 -3.78 -6.00 13.36
C HIS A 272 -2.50 -5.97 14.19
N THR A 273 -1.57 -6.89 13.90
CA THR A 273 -0.29 -7.04 14.60
C THR A 273 0.81 -6.42 13.77
N TYR A 274 1.37 -5.30 14.25
CA TYR A 274 2.46 -4.58 13.60
C TYR A 274 3.81 -5.28 13.81
N HIS A 275 4.76 -5.11 12.87
CA HIS A 275 6.12 -5.68 12.92
C HIS A 275 6.13 -7.05 13.61
N ALA A 276 5.33 -7.98 13.08
CA ALA A 276 5.02 -9.27 13.70
C ALA A 276 6.23 -10.20 13.88
N GLU A 277 7.40 -9.85 13.33
CA GLU A 277 8.65 -10.58 13.58
C GLU A 277 9.26 -10.27 14.96
N GLY A 278 8.83 -9.20 15.63
CA GLY A 278 9.20 -8.85 17.00
C GLY A 278 10.38 -7.89 17.15
N ALA A 279 11.04 -7.43 16.08
CA ALA A 279 12.17 -6.49 16.19
C ALA A 279 11.76 -5.06 16.56
N GLY A 280 10.47 -4.74 16.54
CA GLY A 280 9.94 -3.45 16.96
C GLY A 280 10.13 -3.13 18.42
N GLY A 281 10.38 -4.09 19.28
CA GLY A 281 10.75 -3.82 20.65
C GLY A 281 10.12 -4.61 21.75
N GLY A 282 10.01 -5.88 21.79
CA GLY A 282 9.53 -6.65 22.93
C GLY A 282 10.49 -7.72 23.43
N HIS A 283 10.16 -8.29 24.57
CA HIS A 283 10.96 -9.32 25.20
C HIS A 283 10.47 -10.75 24.98
N ALA A 284 9.26 -10.93 24.40
CA ALA A 284 8.76 -12.25 24.07
C ALA A 284 9.52 -12.83 22.88
N PRO A 285 10.44 -13.79 23.07
CA PRO A 285 11.30 -14.27 21.98
C PRO A 285 10.54 -15.02 20.91
N ASP A 286 9.33 -15.50 21.21
CA ASP A 286 8.48 -16.30 20.34
C ASP A 286 7.25 -15.54 19.81
N ILE A 287 7.21 -14.21 19.94
CA ILE A 287 6.05 -13.41 19.52
C ILE A 287 5.70 -13.54 18.04
N MET A 288 6.65 -13.85 17.17
CA MET A 288 6.40 -14.14 15.77
C MET A 288 5.34 -15.24 15.53
N ARG A 289 5.06 -16.08 16.52
CA ARG A 289 4.00 -17.10 16.48
C ARG A 289 2.61 -16.51 16.18
N VAL A 290 2.38 -15.21 16.46
CA VAL A 290 1.14 -14.51 16.08
C VAL A 290 0.84 -14.60 14.58
N VAL A 291 1.87 -14.79 13.75
CA VAL A 291 1.73 -14.94 12.29
C VAL A 291 0.96 -16.21 11.92
N GLY A 292 0.99 -17.25 12.77
CA GLY A 292 0.23 -18.49 12.61
C GLY A 292 -1.21 -18.43 13.15
N GLU A 293 -1.61 -17.34 13.80
CA GLU A 293 -2.93 -17.24 14.42
C GLU A 293 -3.99 -16.71 13.45
N PRO A 294 -5.19 -17.35 13.37
CA PRO A 294 -6.20 -17.01 12.36
C PRO A 294 -6.81 -15.60 12.52
N TYR A 295 -6.80 -15.04 13.71
CA TYR A 295 -7.37 -13.72 14.01
C TYR A 295 -6.31 -12.62 14.12
N CYS A 296 -5.04 -12.98 14.12
CA CYS A 296 -3.95 -12.03 14.04
C CYS A 296 -3.67 -11.69 12.56
N LEU A 297 -3.77 -10.42 12.23
CA LEU A 297 -3.61 -9.90 10.88
C LEU A 297 -2.22 -9.23 10.79
N PRO A 298 -1.16 -9.98 10.41
CA PRO A 298 0.20 -9.50 10.57
C PRO A 298 0.64 -8.54 9.47
N SER A 299 1.40 -7.52 9.86
CA SER A 299 2.18 -6.69 8.95
C SER A 299 3.64 -6.60 9.40
N SER A 300 4.51 -6.36 8.43
CA SER A 300 5.91 -6.00 8.63
C SER A 300 6.14 -4.52 8.44
N THR A 301 7.29 -4.05 8.90
CA THR A 301 7.82 -2.73 8.60
C THR A 301 9.06 -2.83 7.73
N ASN A 302 9.32 -1.81 6.93
CA ASN A 302 10.32 -1.91 5.86
C ASN A 302 11.79 -2.02 6.30
N PRO A 303 12.25 -1.60 7.50
CA PRO A 303 13.65 -1.70 7.88
C PRO A 303 14.19 -3.12 7.97
N THR A 304 13.38 -4.10 8.35
CA THR A 304 13.81 -5.51 8.43
C THR A 304 13.83 -6.20 7.08
N ASN A 305 13.20 -5.63 6.06
CA ASN A 305 12.98 -6.23 4.75
C ASN A 305 13.68 -5.48 3.61
N PRO A 306 14.32 -6.19 2.67
CA PRO A 306 14.74 -7.59 2.78
C PRO A 306 15.91 -7.74 3.77
N TYR A 307 16.12 -8.96 4.27
CA TYR A 307 17.30 -9.27 5.10
C TYR A 307 18.60 -9.09 4.31
N THR A 308 19.45 -8.16 4.75
CA THR A 308 20.75 -7.84 4.15
C THR A 308 21.88 -7.98 5.19
N LEU A 309 23.12 -7.86 4.74
CA LEU A 309 24.28 -7.88 5.66
C LEU A 309 24.21 -6.77 6.72
N ASN A 310 23.57 -5.66 6.42
CA ASN A 310 23.53 -4.48 7.30
C ASN A 310 22.22 -4.37 8.10
N THR A 311 21.20 -5.18 7.80
CA THR A 311 19.85 -5.01 8.39
C THR A 311 19.89 -5.05 9.92
N PHE A 312 20.66 -5.96 10.51
CA PHE A 312 20.77 -6.06 11.96
C PHE A 312 21.35 -4.78 12.59
N ASP A 313 22.47 -4.31 12.07
CA ASP A 313 23.17 -3.14 12.62
C ASP A 313 22.34 -1.86 12.43
N GLU A 314 21.72 -1.69 11.23
CA GLU A 314 20.82 -0.58 10.96
C GLU A 314 19.61 -0.57 11.91
N HIS A 315 19.04 -1.74 12.16
CA HIS A 315 17.86 -1.85 13.03
C HIS A 315 18.21 -1.64 14.50
N LEU A 316 19.37 -2.09 14.94
CA LEU A 316 19.90 -1.84 16.28
C LEU A 316 20.07 -0.33 16.53
N ASP A 317 20.67 0.39 15.59
CA ASP A 317 20.80 1.85 15.66
C ASP A 317 19.42 2.55 15.73
N MET A 318 18.44 2.07 14.95
CA MET A 318 17.07 2.61 15.00
C MET A 318 16.42 2.39 16.36
N VAL A 319 16.54 1.21 16.98
CA VAL A 319 16.01 0.93 18.32
C VAL A 319 16.64 1.86 19.35
N MET A 320 17.97 2.02 19.30
CA MET A 320 18.67 2.93 20.20
C MET A 320 18.11 4.36 20.14
N VAL A 321 17.86 4.87 18.94
CA VAL A 321 17.34 6.24 18.75
C VAL A 321 15.86 6.32 19.14
N CYS A 322 15.02 5.40 18.68
CA CYS A 322 13.58 5.43 18.86
C CYS A 322 13.16 5.30 20.33
N HIS A 323 13.86 4.46 21.09
CA HIS A 323 13.59 4.27 22.53
C HIS A 323 14.43 5.20 23.43
N HIS A 324 15.07 6.25 22.88
CA HIS A 324 15.87 7.21 23.62
C HIS A 324 17.01 6.57 24.45
N LEU A 325 17.56 5.47 23.96
CA LEU A 325 18.67 4.76 24.60
C LEU A 325 20.01 5.45 24.37
N ASN A 326 20.92 5.29 25.32
CA ASN A 326 22.24 5.92 25.26
C ASN A 326 23.32 4.89 24.93
N PRO A 327 24.00 4.97 23.77
CA PRO A 327 25.04 4.01 23.38
C PRO A 327 26.28 4.00 24.29
N ARG A 328 26.39 4.91 25.25
CA ARG A 328 27.46 4.97 26.26
C ARG A 328 27.09 4.23 27.57
N ILE A 329 25.83 3.78 27.67
CA ILE A 329 25.33 3.02 28.82
C ILE A 329 25.22 1.55 28.43
N PRO A 330 26.04 0.65 29.02
CA PRO A 330 26.04 -0.76 28.63
C PRO A 330 24.67 -1.46 28.80
N GLU A 331 23.91 -1.05 29.79
CA GLU A 331 22.56 -1.59 30.06
C GLU A 331 21.58 -1.21 28.94
N ASP A 332 21.66 0.00 28.42
CA ASP A 332 20.83 0.46 27.32
C ASP A 332 21.17 -0.31 26.02
N VAL A 333 22.46 -0.53 25.79
CA VAL A 333 22.94 -1.32 24.64
C VAL A 333 22.46 -2.77 24.76
N ALA A 334 22.63 -3.39 25.93
CA ALA A 334 22.17 -4.76 26.17
C ALA A 334 20.64 -4.90 26.04
N PHE A 335 19.90 -3.88 26.45
CA PHE A 335 18.45 -3.84 26.26
C PHE A 335 18.08 -3.80 24.77
N ALA A 336 18.71 -2.93 23.98
CA ALA A 336 18.48 -2.88 22.54
C ALA A 336 18.85 -4.19 21.84
N GLU A 337 20.03 -4.76 22.14
CA GLU A 337 20.50 -6.03 21.58
C GLU A 337 19.56 -7.21 21.90
N SER A 338 18.91 -7.20 23.08
CA SER A 338 17.95 -8.25 23.46
C SER A 338 16.70 -8.29 22.57
N ARG A 339 16.41 -7.20 21.87
CA ARG A 339 15.19 -7.03 21.05
C ARG A 339 15.39 -7.33 19.56
N ILE A 340 16.64 -7.30 19.08
CA ILE A 340 16.96 -7.50 17.67
C ILE A 340 17.55 -8.87 17.46
N ARG A 341 16.95 -9.68 16.60
CA ARG A 341 17.32 -11.08 16.38
C ARG A 341 17.49 -11.36 14.90
N ARG A 342 18.67 -11.78 14.48
CA ARG A 342 18.98 -12.09 13.07
C ARG A 342 18.11 -13.23 12.54
N GLU A 343 17.78 -14.18 13.39
CA GLU A 343 17.03 -15.38 13.07
C GLU A 343 15.57 -15.06 12.73
N THR A 344 14.92 -14.18 13.51
CA THR A 344 13.53 -13.77 13.25
C THR A 344 13.43 -12.85 12.04
N ILE A 345 14.40 -11.93 11.85
CA ILE A 345 14.51 -11.09 10.66
C ILE A 345 14.67 -11.94 9.40
N ALA A 346 15.56 -12.95 9.43
CA ALA A 346 15.76 -13.85 8.31
C ALA A 346 14.51 -14.70 8.01
N ALA A 347 13.81 -15.16 9.04
CA ALA A 347 12.57 -15.92 8.89
C ALA A 347 11.42 -15.08 8.32
N GLU A 348 11.39 -13.79 8.63
CA GLU A 348 10.36 -12.86 8.13
C GLU A 348 10.30 -12.83 6.60
N ASP A 349 11.46 -12.77 5.92
CA ASP A 349 11.54 -12.83 4.45
C ASP A 349 10.80 -14.05 3.90
N VAL A 350 11.01 -15.21 4.50
CA VAL A 350 10.40 -16.48 4.09
C VAL A 350 8.89 -16.49 4.36
N LEU A 351 8.47 -15.98 5.52
CA LEU A 351 7.05 -15.89 5.88
C LEU A 351 6.28 -14.95 4.93
N HIS A 352 6.92 -13.89 4.45
CA HIS A 352 6.34 -13.08 3.39
C HIS A 352 6.13 -13.87 2.09
N ASP A 353 7.12 -14.65 1.69
CA ASP A 353 7.06 -15.42 0.44
C ASP A 353 6.08 -16.59 0.51
N LEU A 354 5.90 -17.17 1.69
CA LEU A 354 4.86 -18.18 1.95
C LEU A 354 3.44 -17.60 1.93
N GLY A 355 3.29 -16.28 2.05
CA GLY A 355 1.99 -15.62 2.19
C GLY A 355 1.45 -15.65 3.61
N ALA A 356 2.32 -15.77 4.59
CA ALA A 356 1.95 -15.78 6.01
C ALA A 356 1.84 -14.38 6.61
N ILE A 357 2.66 -13.43 6.17
CA ILE A 357 2.55 -12.02 6.55
C ILE A 357 1.79 -11.27 5.46
N SER A 358 0.74 -10.55 5.84
CA SER A 358 -0.33 -10.15 4.92
C SER A 358 -0.21 -8.73 4.38
N ALA A 359 0.51 -7.85 5.07
CA ALA A 359 0.68 -6.45 4.68
C ALA A 359 2.11 -5.95 4.95
N MET A 360 2.45 -4.85 4.29
CA MET A 360 3.70 -4.10 4.49
C MET A 360 3.37 -2.66 4.87
N GLY A 361 4.04 -2.14 5.90
CA GLY A 361 4.01 -0.73 6.28
C GLY A 361 5.40 -0.14 6.36
N SER A 362 5.52 1.14 6.66
CA SER A 362 6.83 1.79 6.76
C SER A 362 7.38 1.85 8.18
N ASP A 363 6.54 2.08 9.15
CA ASP A 363 6.95 2.59 10.47
C ASP A 363 7.70 3.92 10.35
N SER A 364 7.27 4.74 9.42
CA SER A 364 7.95 5.97 9.06
C SER A 364 7.97 6.96 10.20
N GLN A 365 9.13 7.57 10.44
CA GLN A 365 9.43 8.48 11.54
C GLN A 365 9.37 7.86 12.96
N GLY A 366 9.03 6.56 13.05
CA GLY A 366 9.39 5.69 14.17
C GLY A 366 10.69 4.96 13.82
N MET A 367 10.57 3.76 13.25
CA MET A 367 11.73 2.93 12.89
C MET A 367 11.78 2.57 11.39
N GLY A 368 11.34 3.45 10.49
CA GLY A 368 11.34 3.17 9.05
C GLY A 368 11.19 4.39 8.16
N ARG A 369 11.03 4.14 6.84
CA ARG A 369 11.03 5.16 5.79
C ARG A 369 9.95 4.92 4.77
N ILE A 370 8.92 5.76 4.73
CA ILE A 370 7.76 5.60 3.84
C ILE A 370 8.16 5.57 2.36
N GLY A 371 9.08 6.41 1.95
CA GLY A 371 9.56 6.49 0.57
C GLY A 371 10.25 5.22 0.06
N GLU A 372 10.60 4.27 0.94
CA GLU A 372 11.26 3.01 0.59
C GLU A 372 10.32 1.79 0.65
N THR A 373 9.10 1.93 1.17
CA THR A 373 8.19 0.81 1.42
C THR A 373 7.95 -0.03 0.17
N ILE A 374 7.61 0.60 -0.94
CA ILE A 374 7.34 -0.09 -2.20
C ILE A 374 8.62 -0.75 -2.74
N ALA A 375 9.72 -0.02 -2.76
CA ALA A 375 11.00 -0.54 -3.29
C ALA A 375 11.48 -1.75 -2.48
N ARG A 376 11.47 -1.67 -1.15
CA ARG A 376 11.89 -2.77 -0.27
C ARG A 376 10.98 -3.99 -0.40
N THR A 377 9.68 -3.82 -0.58
CA THR A 377 8.75 -4.92 -0.86
C THR A 377 9.12 -5.66 -2.15
N TRP A 378 9.47 -4.95 -3.21
CA TRP A 378 9.87 -5.57 -4.47
C TRP A 378 11.31 -6.13 -4.43
N GLN A 379 12.20 -5.53 -3.64
CA GLN A 379 13.53 -6.11 -3.33
C GLN A 379 13.38 -7.47 -2.64
N LEU A 380 12.49 -7.55 -1.65
CA LEU A 380 12.17 -8.80 -0.96
C LEU A 380 11.60 -9.85 -1.92
N ALA A 381 10.61 -9.49 -2.74
CA ALA A 381 10.04 -10.40 -3.74
C ALA A 381 11.10 -10.94 -4.71
N SER A 382 12.02 -10.08 -5.15
CA SER A 382 13.15 -10.44 -6.01
C SER A 382 14.12 -11.39 -5.31
N HIS A 383 14.46 -11.12 -4.04
CA HIS A 383 15.31 -11.99 -3.23
C HIS A 383 14.72 -13.38 -3.06
N MET A 384 13.45 -13.44 -2.71
CA MET A 384 12.74 -14.71 -2.58
C MET A 384 12.65 -15.47 -3.89
N ARG A 385 12.49 -14.78 -5.01
CA ARG A 385 12.55 -15.42 -6.35
C ARG A 385 13.91 -16.04 -6.64
N ALA A 386 14.98 -15.31 -6.34
CA ALA A 386 16.35 -15.75 -6.58
C ALA A 386 16.76 -16.93 -5.70
N THR A 387 16.34 -16.93 -4.42
CA THR A 387 16.80 -17.93 -3.43
C THR A 387 15.86 -19.13 -3.30
N ARG A 388 14.58 -18.98 -3.53
CA ARG A 388 13.55 -20.03 -3.34
C ARG A 388 12.96 -20.57 -4.64
N GLY A 389 13.28 -19.96 -5.80
CA GLY A 389 12.73 -20.36 -7.10
C GLY A 389 11.29 -19.87 -7.33
N PRO A 390 10.56 -20.46 -8.30
CA PRO A 390 9.17 -20.10 -8.57
C PRO A 390 8.25 -20.54 -7.44
N LEU A 391 7.15 -19.81 -7.23
CA LEU A 391 6.04 -20.30 -6.40
C LEU A 391 5.31 -21.44 -7.12
N PRO A 392 4.55 -22.30 -6.39
CA PRO A 392 3.79 -23.41 -7.02
C PRO A 392 2.90 -22.97 -8.19
N GLY A 393 2.27 -21.79 -8.11
CA GLY A 393 1.46 -21.21 -9.21
C GLY A 393 2.26 -20.70 -10.40
N ASP A 394 3.56 -20.50 -10.26
CA ASP A 394 4.46 -19.99 -11.30
C ASP A 394 5.29 -21.10 -11.98
N GLU A 395 5.28 -22.32 -11.45
CA GLU A 395 6.05 -23.44 -11.98
C GLU A 395 5.75 -23.72 -13.45
N GLY A 396 6.79 -23.81 -14.25
CA GLY A 396 6.68 -24.11 -15.69
C GLY A 396 6.12 -22.97 -16.56
N THR A 397 5.66 -21.87 -15.98
CA THR A 397 5.10 -20.72 -16.73
C THR A 397 6.19 -19.83 -17.35
N GLY A 398 7.38 -19.84 -16.75
CA GLY A 398 8.47 -18.92 -17.07
C GLY A 398 8.13 -17.45 -16.72
N ALA A 399 7.27 -17.25 -15.74
CA ALA A 399 6.84 -15.95 -15.21
C ALA A 399 6.63 -16.09 -13.69
N ASP A 400 6.35 -14.98 -13.01
CA ASP A 400 6.25 -14.90 -11.55
C ASP A 400 4.93 -14.25 -11.12
N ASN A 401 3.85 -14.49 -11.87
CA ASN A 401 2.56 -13.83 -11.64
C ASN A 401 2.00 -14.10 -10.24
N ALA A 402 2.05 -15.34 -9.75
CA ALA A 402 1.56 -15.68 -8.42
C ALA A 402 2.32 -14.90 -7.33
N ARG A 403 3.66 -14.80 -7.45
CA ARG A 403 4.46 -14.00 -6.52
C ARG A 403 4.17 -12.51 -6.66
N ILE A 404 4.08 -11.99 -7.89
CA ILE A 404 3.78 -10.57 -8.14
C ILE A 404 2.43 -10.20 -7.51
N LEU A 405 1.38 -11.00 -7.71
CA LEU A 405 0.06 -10.76 -7.14
C LEU A 405 0.07 -10.85 -5.60
N ARG A 406 0.85 -11.77 -5.02
CA ARG A 406 1.05 -11.88 -3.57
C ARG A 406 1.66 -10.60 -2.98
N TYR A 407 2.69 -10.06 -3.62
CA TYR A 407 3.40 -8.88 -3.10
C TYR A 407 2.67 -7.57 -3.39
N VAL A 408 1.98 -7.42 -4.51
CA VAL A 408 1.14 -6.23 -4.74
C VAL A 408 -0.04 -6.18 -3.77
N ALA A 409 -0.61 -7.35 -3.40
CA ALA A 409 -1.69 -7.42 -2.41
C ALA A 409 -1.28 -6.85 -1.04
N LYS A 410 -0.01 -7.04 -0.63
CA LYS A 410 0.53 -6.53 0.65
C LYS A 410 0.60 -5.00 0.71
N LEU A 411 0.66 -4.35 -0.45
CA LEU A 411 0.76 -2.90 -0.57
C LEU A 411 -0.59 -2.23 -0.86
N THR A 412 -1.61 -3.00 -1.26
CA THR A 412 -2.84 -2.45 -1.81
C THR A 412 -4.09 -3.02 -1.14
N ILE A 413 -4.64 -4.14 -1.63
CA ILE A 413 -5.94 -4.64 -1.19
C ILE A 413 -5.94 -5.16 0.25
N ASN A 414 -4.87 -5.82 0.73
CA ASN A 414 -4.83 -6.31 2.09
C ASN A 414 -4.79 -5.18 3.13
N PRO A 415 -3.91 -4.15 3.01
CA PRO A 415 -4.04 -2.92 3.79
C PRO A 415 -5.44 -2.32 3.80
N ALA A 416 -6.11 -2.25 2.65
CA ALA A 416 -7.46 -1.73 2.56
C ALA A 416 -8.47 -2.59 3.35
N ARG A 417 -8.39 -3.92 3.24
CA ARG A 417 -9.23 -4.84 4.02
C ARG A 417 -8.96 -4.75 5.51
N LEU A 418 -7.70 -4.65 5.94
CA LEU A 418 -7.33 -4.51 7.35
C LEU A 418 -8.12 -3.40 8.05
N PHE A 419 -8.35 -2.28 7.36
CA PHE A 419 -9.07 -1.13 7.90
C PHE A 419 -10.53 -1.02 7.41
N GLY A 420 -11.01 -1.97 6.61
CA GLY A 420 -12.38 -1.97 6.09
C GLY A 420 -12.67 -0.82 5.13
N ILE A 421 -11.69 -0.46 4.31
CA ILE A 421 -11.75 0.63 3.32
C ILE A 421 -11.62 0.13 1.87
N ASP A 422 -11.63 -1.18 1.69
CA ASP A 422 -11.46 -1.85 0.39
C ASP A 422 -12.62 -1.64 -0.59
N HIS A 423 -13.74 -1.12 -0.12
CA HIS A 423 -14.85 -0.66 -0.96
C HIS A 423 -14.56 0.67 -1.68
N GLU A 424 -13.54 1.42 -1.25
CA GLU A 424 -13.16 2.72 -1.81
C GLU A 424 -11.79 2.70 -2.51
N VAL A 425 -10.79 1.98 -1.94
CA VAL A 425 -9.40 1.96 -2.40
C VAL A 425 -8.82 0.54 -2.39
N GLY A 426 -7.57 0.37 -2.81
CA GLY A 426 -6.80 -0.88 -2.69
C GLY A 426 -6.84 -1.78 -3.92
N SER A 427 -7.60 -1.46 -4.94
CA SER A 427 -7.54 -2.13 -6.26
C SER A 427 -8.05 -1.21 -7.36
N LEU A 428 -7.83 -1.60 -8.62
CA LEU A 428 -8.33 -0.88 -9.79
C LEU A 428 -9.73 -1.35 -10.24
N GLU A 429 -10.51 -1.95 -9.34
CA GLU A 429 -11.87 -2.39 -9.66
C GLU A 429 -12.79 -1.20 -9.96
N PRO A 430 -13.73 -1.34 -10.92
CA PRO A 430 -14.74 -0.31 -11.19
C PRO A 430 -15.52 0.09 -9.94
N GLY A 431 -15.77 1.38 -9.78
CA GLY A 431 -16.47 1.98 -8.64
C GLY A 431 -15.54 2.48 -7.53
N LYS A 432 -14.27 2.10 -7.51
CA LYS A 432 -13.30 2.60 -6.55
C LYS A 432 -12.70 3.94 -6.98
N LEU A 433 -12.17 4.67 -6.01
CA LEU A 433 -11.46 5.93 -6.24
C LEU A 433 -10.30 5.71 -7.23
N ALA A 434 -10.19 6.57 -8.23
CA ALA A 434 -9.17 6.44 -9.27
C ALA A 434 -7.79 6.90 -8.80
N ASP A 435 -7.30 6.26 -7.74
CA ASP A 435 -5.94 6.41 -7.24
C ASP A 435 -5.03 5.44 -7.98
N ILE A 436 -4.36 5.93 -9.02
CA ILE A 436 -3.62 5.12 -9.98
C ILE A 436 -2.18 5.58 -10.03
N VAL A 437 -1.26 4.61 -10.05
CA VAL A 437 0.17 4.88 -10.23
C VAL A 437 0.65 4.30 -11.55
N LEU A 438 1.22 5.15 -12.41
CA LEU A 438 1.85 4.73 -13.66
C LEU A 438 3.36 4.61 -13.48
N TRP A 439 3.90 3.53 -14.02
CA TRP A 439 5.31 3.20 -13.98
C TRP A 439 5.87 2.92 -15.37
N GLU A 440 7.03 3.48 -15.70
CA GLU A 440 7.86 2.87 -16.73
C GLU A 440 8.42 1.54 -16.19
N PRO A 441 8.37 0.43 -16.96
CA PRO A 441 8.84 -0.87 -16.47
C PRO A 441 10.26 -0.86 -15.89
N LYS A 442 11.18 -0.08 -16.48
CA LYS A 442 12.57 0.07 -16.01
C LYS A 442 12.71 0.78 -14.66
N PHE A 443 11.67 1.49 -14.21
CA PHE A 443 11.61 2.21 -12.93
C PHE A 443 10.52 1.69 -12.00
N PHE A 444 9.95 0.55 -12.32
CA PHE A 444 8.91 -0.07 -11.50
C PHE A 444 9.37 -0.25 -10.05
N GLY A 445 8.55 0.19 -9.10
CA GLY A 445 8.85 0.13 -7.65
C GLY A 445 9.89 1.14 -7.17
N ILE A 446 10.54 1.89 -8.08
CA ILE A 446 11.55 2.90 -7.74
C ILE A 446 10.97 4.30 -7.84
N ARG A 447 10.37 4.61 -9.00
CA ARG A 447 9.93 5.95 -9.38
C ARG A 447 8.68 5.90 -10.24
N PRO A 448 7.53 6.32 -9.71
CA PRO A 448 6.35 6.55 -10.53
C PRO A 448 6.61 7.57 -11.63
N GLU A 449 6.06 7.34 -12.80
CA GLU A 449 5.99 8.38 -13.84
C GLU A 449 4.94 9.44 -13.49
N VAL A 450 3.74 8.98 -13.10
CA VAL A 450 2.64 9.84 -12.65
C VAL A 450 1.86 9.12 -11.56
N VAL A 451 1.47 9.87 -10.54
CA VAL A 451 0.50 9.46 -9.51
C VAL A 451 -0.79 10.26 -9.72
N PHE A 452 -1.89 9.57 -9.91
CA PHE A 452 -3.23 10.15 -9.99
C PHE A 452 -3.97 9.97 -8.67
N LYS A 453 -4.66 11.03 -8.26
CA LYS A 453 -5.59 11.04 -7.13
C LYS A 453 -6.99 11.36 -7.66
N GLY A 454 -7.96 10.47 -7.39
CA GLY A 454 -9.30 10.65 -7.95
C GLY A 454 -9.29 10.88 -9.46
N GLY A 455 -8.37 10.22 -10.18
CA GLY A 455 -8.22 10.36 -11.63
C GLY A 455 -7.58 11.66 -12.12
N PHE A 456 -7.09 12.52 -11.22
CA PHE A 456 -6.44 13.77 -11.57
C PHE A 456 -4.95 13.76 -11.21
N PRO A 457 -4.02 14.28 -12.07
CA PRO A 457 -2.59 14.20 -11.80
C PRO A 457 -2.20 14.95 -10.53
N ALA A 458 -1.62 14.24 -9.56
CA ALA A 458 -1.20 14.78 -8.27
C ALA A 458 0.31 14.96 -8.16
N TRP A 459 1.07 14.01 -8.71
CA TRP A 459 2.53 14.03 -8.65
C TRP A 459 3.13 13.40 -9.90
N SER A 460 4.24 13.94 -10.40
CA SER A 460 4.93 13.37 -11.56
C SER A 460 6.41 13.71 -11.60
N VAL A 461 7.15 12.94 -12.38
CA VAL A 461 8.51 13.31 -12.80
C VAL A 461 8.40 14.35 -13.90
N MET A 462 8.98 15.53 -13.68
CA MET A 462 8.96 16.65 -14.61
C MET A 462 10.35 17.27 -14.74
N GLY A 463 10.66 17.77 -15.91
CA GLY A 463 11.87 18.54 -16.16
C GLY A 463 11.77 20.01 -15.74
N GLU A 464 12.60 20.84 -16.35
CA GLU A 464 12.62 22.28 -16.12
C GLU A 464 11.29 22.91 -16.57
N ALA A 465 10.60 23.59 -15.64
CA ALA A 465 9.26 24.11 -15.89
C ALA A 465 9.20 25.21 -16.96
N ASN A 466 10.32 25.90 -17.21
CA ASN A 466 10.44 26.92 -18.26
C ASN A 466 10.87 26.36 -19.61
N ALA A 467 11.14 25.04 -19.71
CA ALA A 467 11.52 24.41 -20.97
C ALA A 467 10.30 24.16 -21.86
N SER A 468 10.52 24.17 -23.17
CA SER A 468 9.47 23.81 -24.14
C SER A 468 9.15 22.32 -24.18
N LEU A 469 9.96 21.48 -23.52
CA LEU A 469 9.77 20.04 -23.40
C LEU A 469 9.77 19.66 -21.91
N MET A 470 8.76 18.89 -21.48
CA MET A 470 8.61 18.44 -20.10
C MET A 470 9.71 17.46 -19.63
N THR A 471 10.50 16.93 -20.56
CA THR A 471 11.57 15.96 -20.30
C THR A 471 12.97 16.58 -20.20
N CYS A 472 13.08 17.93 -20.25
CA CYS A 472 14.38 18.62 -20.11
C CYS A 472 14.93 18.44 -18.69
N GLU A 473 16.22 18.09 -18.59
CA GLU A 473 16.94 17.99 -17.32
C GLU A 473 17.06 19.34 -16.60
N PRO A 474 17.08 19.37 -15.26
CA PRO A 474 17.02 18.22 -14.37
C PRO A 474 15.58 17.73 -14.15
N LEU A 475 15.39 16.41 -14.23
CA LEU A 475 14.13 15.77 -13.88
C LEU A 475 13.97 15.74 -12.36
N ARG A 476 12.79 16.11 -11.88
CA ARG A 476 12.44 16.10 -10.45
C ARG A 476 11.02 15.61 -10.24
N TYR A 477 10.74 15.04 -9.08
CA TYR A 477 9.37 14.86 -8.61
C TYR A 477 8.73 16.21 -8.34
N ARG A 478 7.58 16.47 -8.93
CA ARG A 478 6.89 17.74 -8.79
C ARG A 478 5.40 17.54 -8.54
N PRO A 479 4.81 18.38 -7.66
CA PRO A 479 3.36 18.42 -7.52
C PRO A 479 2.70 18.84 -8.83
N GLN A 480 1.56 18.24 -9.12
CA GLN A 480 0.70 18.57 -10.25
C GLN A 480 -0.62 19.19 -9.75
N TRP A 481 -1.52 19.51 -10.65
CA TRP A 481 -2.71 20.32 -10.35
C TRP A 481 -3.61 19.77 -9.24
N ALA A 482 -3.68 18.45 -9.05
CA ALA A 482 -4.41 17.87 -7.91
C ALA A 482 -3.81 18.26 -6.54
N ALA A 483 -2.56 18.73 -6.48
CA ALA A 483 -1.90 19.14 -5.25
C ALA A 483 -2.07 20.63 -4.90
N PHE A 484 -2.87 21.39 -5.68
CA PHE A 484 -2.97 22.84 -5.49
C PHE A 484 -4.39 23.31 -5.24
N GLY A 485 -4.49 24.46 -4.56
CA GLY A 485 -5.73 25.15 -4.26
C GLY A 485 -6.63 24.34 -3.34
N ARG A 486 -7.87 24.09 -3.76
CA ARG A 486 -8.85 23.25 -3.04
C ARG A 486 -8.95 21.83 -3.62
N THR A 487 -8.25 21.56 -4.72
CA THR A 487 -8.32 20.26 -5.42
C THR A 487 -7.89 19.08 -4.54
N PRO A 488 -6.91 19.21 -3.61
CA PRO A 488 -6.60 18.10 -2.71
C PRO A 488 -7.82 17.53 -1.97
N ALA A 489 -8.69 18.40 -1.47
CA ALA A 489 -9.91 17.97 -0.78
C ALA A 489 -10.92 17.28 -1.72
N ASP A 490 -10.98 17.69 -3.00
CA ASP A 490 -11.90 17.10 -3.98
C ASP A 490 -11.48 15.70 -4.44
N VAL A 491 -10.15 15.44 -4.49
CA VAL A 491 -9.57 14.18 -5.03
C VAL A 491 -9.16 13.17 -3.95
N SER A 492 -9.34 13.52 -2.68
CA SER A 492 -8.95 12.69 -1.54
C SER A 492 -10.12 12.40 -0.60
N VAL A 493 -9.93 11.44 0.28
CA VAL A 493 -10.91 11.08 1.31
C VAL A 493 -10.23 10.91 2.67
N ASN A 494 -10.99 11.15 3.75
CA ASN A 494 -10.58 10.78 5.09
C ASN A 494 -11.44 9.61 5.59
N PHE A 495 -10.80 8.55 6.07
CA PHE A 495 -11.46 7.36 6.57
C PHE A 495 -11.70 7.49 8.07
N VAL A 496 -12.93 7.24 8.51
CA VAL A 496 -13.38 7.43 9.89
C VAL A 496 -14.40 6.37 10.31
N ALA A 497 -14.73 6.31 11.60
CA ALA A 497 -15.84 5.51 12.08
C ALA A 497 -17.17 5.94 11.40
N GLY A 498 -18.01 4.98 11.01
CA GLY A 498 -19.33 5.27 10.46
C GLY A 498 -20.20 6.11 11.39
N ALA A 499 -20.18 5.79 12.70
CA ALA A 499 -20.89 6.54 13.73
C ALA A 499 -20.47 8.02 13.83
N ALA A 500 -19.21 8.35 13.50
CA ALA A 500 -18.74 9.74 13.45
C ALA A 500 -19.39 10.52 12.29
N ILE A 501 -19.59 9.86 11.14
CA ILE A 501 -20.31 10.46 9.98
C ILE A 501 -21.77 10.68 10.35
N ASP A 502 -22.42 9.69 10.96
CA ASP A 502 -23.82 9.76 11.38
C ASP A 502 -24.04 10.87 12.42
N ALA A 503 -23.05 11.11 13.30
CA ALA A 503 -23.03 12.23 14.23
C ALA A 503 -22.79 13.61 13.58
N GLY A 504 -22.55 13.67 12.26
CA GLY A 504 -22.36 14.91 11.52
C GLY A 504 -20.97 15.51 11.64
N LEU A 505 -19.92 14.71 11.87
CA LEU A 505 -18.54 15.15 12.08
C LEU A 505 -18.05 16.10 10.99
N GLY A 506 -18.22 15.77 9.72
CA GLY A 506 -17.77 16.59 8.59
C GLY A 506 -18.35 18.00 8.62
N ARG A 507 -19.66 18.12 8.89
CA ARG A 507 -20.34 19.42 9.02
C ARG A 507 -19.85 20.19 10.24
N THR A 508 -19.70 19.52 11.37
CA THR A 508 -19.22 20.11 12.64
C THR A 508 -17.83 20.69 12.51
N LEU A 509 -16.95 19.99 11.78
CA LEU A 509 -15.57 20.43 11.54
C LEU A 509 -15.44 21.40 10.35
N GLY A 510 -16.46 21.51 9.49
CA GLY A 510 -16.43 22.33 8.28
C GLY A 510 -15.45 21.77 7.24
N LEU A 511 -15.40 20.44 7.08
CA LEU A 511 -14.52 19.78 6.14
C LEU A 511 -15.08 19.84 4.72
N ASP A 512 -14.21 20.15 3.76
CA ASP A 512 -14.49 20.00 2.33
C ASP A 512 -14.19 18.57 1.86
N THR A 513 -13.19 17.91 2.44
CA THR A 513 -12.82 16.52 2.12
C THR A 513 -13.92 15.54 2.52
N ARG A 514 -14.28 14.64 1.61
CA ARG A 514 -15.26 13.59 1.84
C ARG A 514 -14.81 12.62 2.95
N LEU A 515 -15.69 12.34 3.91
CA LEU A 515 -15.50 11.31 4.91
C LEU A 515 -16.07 9.98 4.41
N VAL A 516 -15.32 8.90 4.59
CA VAL A 516 -15.69 7.53 4.21
C VAL A 516 -15.67 6.64 5.43
N ALA A 517 -16.75 5.87 5.62
CA ALA A 517 -16.89 4.96 6.76
C ALA A 517 -16.06 3.70 6.58
N CYS A 518 -15.33 3.29 7.61
CA CYS A 518 -14.77 1.95 7.73
C CYS A 518 -15.88 0.90 7.84
N ARG A 519 -15.68 -0.27 7.23
CA ARG A 519 -16.68 -1.37 7.22
C ARG A 519 -15.99 -2.72 7.28
N GLY A 520 -16.52 -3.66 8.09
CA GLY A 520 -16.10 -5.05 8.08
C GLY A 520 -14.76 -5.36 8.75
N ALA A 521 -14.02 -4.39 9.28
CA ALA A 521 -12.71 -4.61 9.90
C ALA A 521 -12.74 -5.58 11.11
N ARG A 522 -13.87 -5.70 11.79
CA ARG A 522 -14.02 -6.51 13.01
C ARG A 522 -14.49 -7.95 12.76
N THR A 523 -14.70 -8.34 11.52
CA THR A 523 -15.09 -9.71 11.13
C THR A 523 -14.01 -10.43 10.34
N LEU A 524 -12.87 -9.77 10.13
CA LEU A 524 -11.77 -10.30 9.34
C LEU A 524 -11.07 -11.45 10.04
N THR A 525 -10.66 -12.40 9.24
CA THR A 525 -9.68 -13.42 9.59
C THR A 525 -8.54 -13.40 8.56
N LYS A 526 -7.50 -14.14 8.83
CA LYS A 526 -6.40 -14.26 7.87
C LYS A 526 -6.84 -14.86 6.52
N ALA A 527 -7.87 -15.70 6.51
CA ALA A 527 -8.46 -16.26 5.30
C ALA A 527 -9.06 -15.22 4.34
N ASP A 528 -9.36 -14.02 4.84
CA ASP A 528 -9.89 -12.91 4.03
C ASP A 528 -8.78 -12.10 3.32
N LEU A 529 -7.50 -12.38 3.60
CA LEU A 529 -6.37 -11.61 3.07
C LEU A 529 -5.84 -12.23 1.78
N LEU A 530 -6.09 -11.55 0.67
CA LEU A 530 -5.88 -12.05 -0.68
C LEU A 530 -4.41 -12.46 -0.94
N HIS A 531 -4.19 -13.69 -1.42
CA HIS A 531 -2.88 -14.30 -1.69
C HIS A 531 -1.94 -14.40 -0.47
N ASN A 532 -2.42 -14.03 0.73
CA ASN A 532 -1.62 -13.94 1.96
C ASN A 532 -2.38 -14.49 3.17
N ASP A 533 -3.02 -15.63 2.99
CA ASP A 533 -3.91 -16.31 3.93
C ASP A 533 -3.28 -17.54 4.60
N TYR A 534 -1.99 -17.80 4.35
CA TYR A 534 -1.31 -18.96 4.87
C TYR A 534 -1.15 -18.90 6.40
N LEU A 535 -1.50 -19.99 7.07
CA LEU A 535 -1.41 -20.18 8.53
C LEU A 535 -0.33 -21.21 8.86
N PRO A 536 0.93 -20.81 9.05
CA PRO A 536 2.02 -21.71 9.41
C PRO A 536 1.96 -22.14 10.87
N ASP A 537 2.44 -23.34 11.16
CA ASP A 537 2.85 -23.73 12.51
C ASP A 537 4.27 -23.23 12.77
N ILE A 538 4.41 -22.23 13.66
CA ILE A 538 5.69 -21.56 13.93
C ILE A 538 6.20 -21.96 15.31
N THR A 539 7.43 -22.43 15.36
CA THR A 539 8.14 -22.70 16.61
C THR A 539 9.44 -21.89 16.64
N ILE A 540 9.70 -21.25 17.77
CA ILE A 540 10.94 -20.48 18.01
C ILE A 540 11.61 -21.03 19.25
N GLU A 541 12.86 -21.40 19.11
CA GLU A 541 13.67 -21.92 20.22
C GLU A 541 14.15 -20.73 21.05
N PRO A 542 13.81 -20.64 22.36
CA PRO A 542 14.02 -19.43 23.16
C PRO A 542 15.49 -19.02 23.37
N ASP A 543 16.40 -19.99 23.39
CA ASP A 543 17.83 -19.72 23.67
C ASP A 543 18.62 -19.32 22.41
N THR A 544 18.22 -19.82 21.24
CA THR A 544 18.95 -19.62 19.97
C THR A 544 18.18 -18.81 18.96
N TYR A 545 16.91 -18.50 19.24
CA TYR A 545 15.95 -17.86 18.34
C TYR A 545 15.74 -18.56 17.00
N ARG A 546 16.15 -19.83 16.88
CA ARG A 546 15.96 -20.61 15.67
C ARG A 546 14.47 -20.76 15.37
N VAL A 547 14.06 -20.33 14.19
CA VAL A 547 12.68 -20.41 13.72
C VAL A 547 12.49 -21.67 12.89
N THR A 548 11.42 -22.43 13.16
CA THR A 548 10.92 -23.47 12.28
C THR A 548 9.47 -23.15 11.87
N VAL A 549 9.16 -23.48 10.63
CA VAL A 549 7.83 -23.32 10.05
C VAL A 549 7.41 -24.67 9.51
N ASP A 550 6.28 -25.20 9.99
CA ASP A 550 5.76 -26.54 9.64
C ASP A 550 6.83 -27.64 9.82
N GLY A 551 7.60 -27.53 10.91
CA GLY A 551 8.67 -28.46 11.25
C GLY A 551 9.95 -28.34 10.41
N GLN A 552 10.05 -27.34 9.51
CA GLN A 552 11.25 -27.10 8.70
C GLN A 552 11.97 -25.82 9.14
N PRO A 553 13.31 -25.79 9.12
CA PRO A 553 14.06 -24.58 9.40
C PRO A 553 13.64 -23.43 8.49
N CYS A 554 13.32 -22.28 9.07
CA CYS A 554 12.92 -21.07 8.35
C CYS A 554 14.06 -20.06 8.37
N VAL A 555 14.87 -20.07 7.33
CA VAL A 555 16.09 -19.24 7.22
C VAL A 555 16.15 -18.56 5.85
N SER A 556 16.69 -17.34 5.83
CA SER A 556 17.05 -16.60 4.61
C SER A 556 18.53 -16.25 4.65
N THR A 557 19.17 -16.26 3.48
CA THR A 557 20.55 -15.79 3.35
C THR A 557 20.54 -14.28 3.18
N PRO A 558 21.36 -13.52 3.91
CA PRO A 558 21.36 -12.06 3.77
C PRO A 558 21.80 -11.64 2.37
N MET A 559 21.11 -10.67 1.80
CA MET A 559 21.48 -10.09 0.52
C MET A 559 22.78 -9.31 0.61
N THR A 560 23.65 -9.51 -0.37
CA THR A 560 24.91 -8.75 -0.55
C THR A 560 24.78 -7.67 -1.61
N GLN A 561 23.74 -7.75 -2.45
CA GLN A 561 23.39 -6.78 -3.48
C GLN A 561 21.87 -6.71 -3.61
N VAL A 562 21.30 -5.53 -3.53
CA VAL A 562 19.87 -5.29 -3.68
C VAL A 562 19.56 -4.68 -5.04
N PRO A 563 18.49 -5.11 -5.74
CA PRO A 563 17.97 -4.40 -6.90
C PRO A 563 17.27 -3.11 -6.47
N LEU A 564 16.80 -2.32 -7.42
CA LEU A 564 16.04 -1.10 -7.17
C LEU A 564 16.79 -0.03 -6.34
N GLY A 565 18.12 -0.06 -6.37
CA GLY A 565 18.97 0.87 -5.63
C GLY A 565 19.07 2.27 -6.23
N ARG A 566 18.37 2.55 -7.34
CA ARG A 566 18.54 3.78 -8.12
C ARG A 566 17.65 4.95 -7.69
N ARG A 567 16.85 4.81 -6.63
CA ARG A 567 15.92 5.84 -6.19
C ARG A 567 16.60 7.19 -5.95
N TYR A 568 17.76 7.20 -5.32
CA TYR A 568 18.48 8.40 -4.94
C TYR A 568 19.54 8.86 -5.96
N THR A 569 19.78 8.09 -6.99
CA THR A 569 20.79 8.37 -8.01
C THR A 569 20.19 8.73 -9.36
N LEU A 570 18.88 8.83 -9.46
CA LEU A 570 18.18 9.20 -10.67
C LEU A 570 18.33 10.68 -10.96
N LYS A 571 18.64 10.95 -12.19
CA LYS A 571 18.63 12.30 -12.71
C LYS A 571 17.22 12.78 -12.97
#